data_d1a7bb3b9ef04af19106d3b51fd76b61
#
_entry.id   d1a7bb3b9ef04af19106d3b51fd76b61
#
_cell.length_a   1.000
_cell.length_b   1.000
_cell.length_c   1.000
_cell.angle_alpha   90.00
_cell.angle_beta   90.00
_cell.angle_gamma   90.00
#
_symmetry.space_group_name_H-M   'P 1'
#
loop_
_entity.id
_entity.type
_entity.pdbx_description
1 polymer ?
#
loop_
_entity_poly.entity_id
_entity_poly.type
_entity_poly.pdbx_seq_one_letter_code
_entity_poly.pdbx_strand_id
1 'polypeptide(L)'
;MYLDSTKKVEIFTQYGQGSKDTGSAESQIALFTYRIAHLTEHMKQNRKDHSTERALTGLVGKRRILLNYLKSRDINRYRAIVKALGLRK
;
A
#
# COMPACT_ATOMS: atom_id res chain seq x y z
N MET A 1 -15.91 4.21 -6.49
CA MET A 1 -14.54 3.74 -6.24
C MET A 1 -14.40 3.29 -4.79
N TYR A 2 -13.68 2.20 -4.59
CA TYR A 2 -13.46 1.65 -3.25
C TYR A 2 -12.54 2.53 -2.40
N LEU A 3 -11.73 3.37 -3.03
CA LEU A 3 -10.77 4.23 -2.34
C LEU A 3 -11.20 5.68 -2.52
N ASP A 4 -12.01 6.18 -1.60
CA ASP A 4 -12.51 7.54 -1.63
C ASP A 4 -11.57 8.51 -0.90
N SER A 5 -11.92 9.81 -0.95
CA SER A 5 -11.10 10.86 -0.33
C SER A 5 -10.96 10.68 1.18
N THR A 6 -12.04 10.28 1.84
CA THR A 6 -12.04 10.05 3.29
C THR A 6 -11.07 8.95 3.68
N LYS A 7 -11.09 7.83 2.94
CA LYS A 7 -10.21 6.71 3.21
C LYS A 7 -8.75 7.07 2.95
N LYS A 8 -8.46 7.83 1.90
CA LYS A 8 -7.12 8.30 1.63
C LYS A 8 -6.60 9.19 2.76
N VAL A 9 -7.44 10.10 3.26
CA VAL A 9 -7.07 10.97 4.37
C VAL A 9 -6.76 10.15 5.63
N GLU A 10 -7.58 9.15 5.92
CA GLU A 10 -7.33 8.25 7.05
C GLU A 10 -5.97 7.57 6.94
N ILE A 11 -5.64 7.04 5.77
CA ILE A 11 -4.38 6.35 5.55
C ILE A 11 -3.20 7.32 5.73
N PHE A 12 -3.28 8.50 5.14
CA PHE A 12 -2.19 9.49 5.24
C PHE A 12 -2.03 10.02 6.66
N THR A 13 -3.11 10.13 7.41
CA THR A 13 -3.06 10.57 8.81
C THR A 13 -2.44 9.48 9.69
N GLN A 14 -2.81 8.22 9.45
CA GLN A 14 -2.37 7.10 10.27
C GLN A 14 -0.91 6.71 10.01
N TYR A 15 -0.47 6.70 8.76
CA TYR A 15 0.83 6.16 8.36
C TYR A 15 1.81 7.21 7.86
N GLY A 16 1.33 8.39 7.48
CA GLY A 16 2.17 9.48 7.03
C GLY A 16 2.44 10.46 8.15
N GLN A 17 2.87 11.67 7.78
CA GLN A 17 3.16 12.74 8.72
C GLN A 17 1.99 13.70 8.91
N GLY A 18 0.82 13.34 8.40
CA GLY A 18 -0.39 14.13 8.49
C GLY A 18 -1.31 13.88 7.31
N SER A 19 -2.51 14.46 7.36
CA SER A 19 -3.53 14.21 6.34
C SER A 19 -3.15 14.69 4.94
N LYS A 20 -2.19 15.60 4.86
CA LYS A 20 -1.71 16.14 3.58
C LYS A 20 -0.42 15.47 3.10
N ASP A 21 0.12 14.53 3.86
CA ASP A 21 1.34 13.82 3.49
C ASP A 21 1.05 12.71 2.48
N THR A 22 1.02 13.08 1.22
CA THR A 22 0.77 12.15 0.13
C THR A 22 2.04 11.63 -0.52
N GLY A 23 3.19 12.20 -0.15
CA GLY A 23 4.46 11.90 -0.81
C GLY A 23 5.43 11.03 -0.03
N SER A 24 5.16 10.74 1.24
CA SER A 24 6.08 9.89 2.00
C SER A 24 5.99 8.44 1.54
N ALA A 25 7.10 7.70 1.67
CA ALA A 25 7.12 6.28 1.30
C ALA A 25 6.13 5.49 2.14
N GLU A 26 6.02 5.81 3.43
CA GLU A 26 5.09 5.13 4.32
C GLU A 26 3.64 5.29 3.89
N SER A 27 3.22 6.52 3.55
CA SER A 27 1.85 6.75 3.10
C SER A 27 1.55 6.02 1.79
N GLN A 28 2.50 6.01 0.87
CA GLN A 28 2.32 5.31 -0.40
C GLN A 28 2.26 3.80 -0.21
N ILE A 29 3.11 3.26 0.66
CA ILE A 29 3.09 1.83 0.98
C ILE A 29 1.74 1.44 1.60
N ALA A 30 1.24 2.24 2.53
CA ALA A 30 -0.06 1.98 3.17
C ALA A 30 -1.19 2.04 2.15
N LEU A 31 -1.17 3.01 1.25
CA LEU A 31 -2.17 3.14 0.20
C LEU A 31 -2.17 1.94 -0.73
N PHE A 32 -0.98 1.51 -1.19
CA PHE A 32 -0.87 0.32 -2.04
C PHE A 32 -1.34 -0.93 -1.30
N THR A 33 -1.02 -1.07 -0.03
CA THR A 33 -1.44 -2.20 0.78
C THR A 33 -2.97 -2.28 0.86
N TYR A 34 -3.63 -1.13 1.08
CA TYR A 34 -5.09 -1.08 1.10
C TYR A 34 -5.68 -1.51 -0.25
N ARG A 35 -5.14 -0.98 -1.34
CA ARG A 35 -5.62 -1.32 -2.68
C ARG A 35 -5.37 -2.78 -3.02
N ILE A 36 -4.21 -3.32 -2.65
CA ILE A 36 -3.88 -4.72 -2.86
C ILE A 36 -4.87 -5.61 -2.13
N ALA A 37 -5.18 -5.31 -0.86
CA ALA A 37 -6.13 -6.08 -0.08
C ALA A 37 -7.52 -6.07 -0.73
N HIS A 38 -7.96 -4.91 -1.21
CA HIS A 38 -9.25 -4.78 -1.86
C HIS A 38 -9.32 -5.59 -3.16
N LEU A 39 -8.29 -5.49 -4.00
CA LEU A 39 -8.24 -6.22 -5.27
C LEU A 39 -8.08 -7.72 -5.06
N THR A 40 -7.36 -8.13 -4.02
CA THR A 40 -7.23 -9.55 -3.67
C THR A 40 -8.60 -10.13 -3.33
N GLU A 41 -9.40 -9.39 -2.55
CA GLU A 41 -10.75 -9.82 -2.21
C GLU A 41 -11.62 -9.92 -3.46
N HIS A 42 -11.51 -8.95 -4.37
CA HIS A 42 -12.22 -8.97 -5.65
C HIS A 42 -11.86 -10.21 -6.45
N MET A 43 -10.58 -10.59 -6.50
CA MET A 43 -10.11 -11.74 -7.28
C MET A 43 -10.61 -13.06 -6.74
N LYS A 44 -10.92 -13.15 -5.46
CA LYS A 44 -11.50 -14.36 -4.89
C LYS A 44 -12.85 -14.71 -5.52
N GLN A 45 -13.60 -13.69 -5.92
CA GLN A 45 -14.92 -13.84 -6.52
C GLN A 45 -14.89 -13.77 -8.05
N ASN A 46 -13.84 -13.21 -8.62
CA ASN A 46 -13.74 -12.95 -10.05
C ASN A 46 -12.39 -13.42 -10.60
N ARG A 47 -12.14 -14.73 -10.52
CA ARG A 47 -10.85 -15.32 -10.87
C ARG A 47 -10.42 -15.12 -12.33
N LYS A 48 -11.39 -14.88 -13.21
CA LYS A 48 -11.10 -14.68 -14.64
C LYS A 48 -10.92 -13.23 -15.03
N ASP A 49 -10.92 -12.32 -14.06
CA ASP A 49 -10.69 -10.91 -14.31
C ASP A 49 -9.19 -10.64 -14.44
N HIS A 50 -8.68 -10.85 -15.64
CA HIS A 50 -7.24 -10.74 -15.92
C HIS A 50 -6.74 -9.31 -15.85
N SER A 51 -7.59 -8.33 -16.12
CA SER A 51 -7.23 -6.91 -15.98
C SER A 51 -6.91 -6.57 -14.53
N THR A 52 -7.77 -7.00 -13.61
CA THR A 52 -7.56 -6.78 -12.18
C THR A 52 -6.35 -7.54 -11.68
N GLU A 53 -6.13 -8.77 -12.18
CA GLU A 53 -4.95 -9.56 -11.82
C GLU A 53 -3.66 -8.84 -12.20
N ARG A 54 -3.60 -8.24 -13.37
CA ARG A 54 -2.44 -7.46 -13.81
C ARG A 54 -2.24 -6.23 -12.93
N ALA A 55 -3.33 -5.52 -12.60
CA ALA A 55 -3.26 -4.35 -11.74
C ALA A 55 -2.75 -4.73 -10.35
N LEU A 56 -3.23 -5.85 -9.81
CA LEU A 56 -2.80 -6.36 -8.52
C LEU A 56 -1.30 -6.67 -8.52
N THR A 57 -0.83 -7.39 -9.52
CA THR A 57 0.59 -7.73 -9.66
C THR A 57 1.45 -6.48 -9.76
N GLY A 58 0.99 -5.47 -10.51
CA GLY A 58 1.69 -4.20 -10.64
C GLY A 58 1.80 -3.45 -9.32
N LEU A 59 0.72 -3.44 -8.53
CA LEU A 59 0.72 -2.78 -7.22
C LEU A 59 1.67 -3.48 -6.24
N VAL A 60 1.70 -4.80 -6.25
CA VAL A 60 2.62 -5.56 -5.41
C VAL A 60 4.07 -5.22 -5.75
N GLY A 61 4.38 -5.13 -7.06
CA GLY A 61 5.72 -4.74 -7.51
C GLY A 61 6.10 -3.34 -7.09
N LYS A 62 5.19 -2.38 -7.23
CA LYS A 62 5.42 -0.98 -6.82
C LYS A 62 5.64 -0.88 -5.32
N ARG A 63 4.85 -1.61 -4.53
CA ARG A 63 5.02 -1.62 -3.07
C ARG A 63 6.39 -2.17 -2.69
N ARG A 64 6.84 -3.23 -3.35
CA ARG A 64 8.16 -3.80 -3.09
C ARG A 64 9.29 -2.81 -3.37
N ILE A 65 9.17 -2.05 -4.47
CA ILE A 65 10.16 -1.03 -4.80
C ILE A 65 10.22 0.03 -3.71
N LEU A 66 9.06 0.50 -3.24
CA LEU A 66 9.00 1.50 -2.17
C LEU A 66 9.55 0.95 -0.85
N LEU A 67 9.25 -0.31 -0.53
CA LEU A 67 9.78 -0.93 0.69
C LEU A 67 11.31 -1.06 0.62
N ASN A 68 11.85 -1.45 -0.53
CA ASN A 68 13.29 -1.55 -0.70
C ASN A 68 13.96 -0.18 -0.62
N TYR A 69 13.34 0.83 -1.20
CA TYR A 69 13.82 2.20 -1.12
C TYR A 69 13.88 2.68 0.34
N LEU A 70 12.80 2.47 1.08
CA LEU A 70 12.72 2.87 2.49
C LEU A 70 13.75 2.13 3.34
N LYS A 71 13.93 0.83 3.08
CA LYS A 71 14.91 0.01 3.78
C LYS A 71 16.33 0.55 3.59
N SER A 72 16.66 1.02 2.39
CA SER A 72 17.98 1.57 2.11
C SER A 72 18.18 2.95 2.70
N ARG A 73 17.09 3.71 2.90
CA ARG A 73 17.16 5.07 3.43
C ARG A 73 17.11 5.12 4.95
N ASP A 74 16.20 4.35 5.55
CA ASP A 74 15.99 4.36 6.99
C ASP A 74 15.40 3.01 7.42
N ILE A 75 16.27 2.13 7.91
CA ILE A 75 15.88 0.78 8.30
C ILE A 75 14.84 0.78 9.42
N ASN A 76 14.88 1.76 10.32
CA ASN A 76 13.93 1.84 11.43
C ASN A 76 12.53 2.18 10.93
N ARG A 77 12.42 3.11 9.97
CA ARG A 77 11.16 3.43 9.34
C ARG A 77 10.60 2.24 8.56
N TYR A 78 11.46 1.52 7.86
CA TYR A 78 11.08 0.31 7.14
C TYR A 78 10.48 -0.72 8.11
N ARG A 79 11.17 -0.99 9.21
CA ARG A 79 10.69 -1.96 10.20
C ARG A 79 9.37 -1.54 10.83
N ALA A 80 9.23 -0.25 11.11
CA ALA A 80 8.00 0.28 11.70
C ALA A 80 6.80 0.09 10.78
N ILE A 81 6.94 0.41 9.48
CA ILE A 81 5.81 0.28 8.56
C ILE A 81 5.48 -1.18 8.27
N VAL A 82 6.48 -2.04 8.16
CA VAL A 82 6.27 -3.47 7.96
C VAL A 82 5.49 -4.06 9.13
N LYS A 83 5.86 -3.69 10.35
CA LYS A 83 5.16 -4.14 11.56
C LYS A 83 3.74 -3.60 11.61
N ALA A 84 3.57 -2.31 11.34
CA ALA A 84 2.26 -1.65 11.42
C ALA A 84 1.27 -2.24 10.43
N LEU A 85 1.72 -2.61 9.23
CA LEU A 85 0.86 -3.14 8.18
C LEU A 85 0.83 -4.67 8.14
N GLY A 86 1.60 -5.33 8.98
CA GLY A 86 1.66 -6.78 9.00
C GLY A 86 2.25 -7.40 7.74
N LEU A 87 3.17 -6.71 7.10
CA LEU A 87 3.78 -7.18 5.86
C LEU A 87 4.91 -8.17 6.13
N ARG A 88 5.13 -9.04 5.16
CA ARG A 88 6.28 -9.95 5.18
C ARG A 88 7.37 -9.32 4.31
N LYS A 89 8.17 -8.45 4.90
CA LYS A 89 9.25 -7.77 4.18
C LYS A 89 8.76 -7.02 2.97
#